data_7ff1a4abf0a414a1a8e7c239eced02a7
#
_entry.id   7ff1a4abf0a414a1a8e7c239eced02a7
#
_cell.length_a   1.000
_cell.length_b   1.000
_cell.length_c   1.000
_cell.angle_alpha   90.00
_cell.angle_beta   90.00
_cell.angle_gamma   90.00
#
_symmetry.space_group_name_H-M   'P 1'
#
loop_
_entity.id
_entity.type
_entity.pdbx_description
1 polymer ?
#
loop_
_entity_poly.entity_id
_entity_poly.type
_entity_poly.pdbx_seq_one_letter_code
_entity_poly.pdbx_strand_id
1 'polypeptide(L)'
;MAQHPFRIEQKEGKDYIFDRVRKKFVFLSPEEWVRQQFLHYLIEVKHFPSALISVEKQLKLGQKVRRYDIVVYKQDMPWLLVECKQEQEVLSPAVLQQILSYNSLLRVAYLVITNGHELHCYSVQEAAWSGTVPAWDEVSSQD
;
A
#
# COMPACT_ATOMS: atom_id res chain seq x y z
N MET A 1 9.67 15.02 -23.30
CA MET A 1 8.76 13.90 -23.05
C MET A 1 9.05 13.29 -21.68
N ALA A 2 8.03 13.14 -20.87
CA ALA A 2 8.22 12.58 -19.55
C ALA A 2 8.65 11.11 -19.65
N GLN A 3 9.68 10.74 -18.93
CA GLN A 3 10.12 9.35 -18.88
C GLN A 3 9.23 8.57 -17.93
N HIS A 4 9.01 7.32 -18.29
CA HIS A 4 8.30 6.38 -17.43
C HIS A 4 9.14 6.18 -16.15
N PRO A 5 8.58 6.39 -14.95
CA PRO A 5 9.37 6.32 -13.70
C PRO A 5 9.72 4.91 -13.28
N PHE A 6 9.22 3.89 -13.97
CA PHE A 6 9.41 2.50 -13.59
C PHE A 6 10.42 1.82 -14.51
N ARG A 7 11.29 0.98 -13.92
CA ARG A 7 12.22 0.16 -14.67
C ARG A 7 11.56 -1.18 -14.95
N ILE A 8 11.34 -1.47 -16.23
CA ILE A 8 10.72 -2.73 -16.65
C ILE A 8 11.67 -3.44 -17.61
N GLU A 9 11.92 -4.71 -17.35
CA GLU A 9 12.73 -5.56 -18.21
C GLU A 9 11.92 -6.76 -18.68
N GLN A 10 12.15 -7.18 -19.91
CA GLN A 10 11.53 -8.37 -20.45
C GLN A 10 12.53 -9.53 -20.41
N LYS A 11 12.07 -10.67 -19.91
CA LYS A 11 12.89 -11.87 -19.82
C LYS A 11 12.02 -13.09 -20.11
N GLU A 12 12.43 -13.87 -21.10
CA GLU A 12 11.71 -15.07 -21.52
C GLU A 12 10.23 -14.80 -21.81
N GLY A 13 9.95 -13.67 -22.48
CA GLY A 13 8.60 -13.29 -22.85
C GLY A 13 7.73 -12.74 -21.75
N LYS A 14 8.29 -12.51 -20.56
CA LYS A 14 7.56 -11.97 -19.42
C LYS A 14 8.17 -10.65 -18.98
N ASP A 15 7.33 -9.77 -18.44
CA ASP A 15 7.76 -8.47 -17.93
C ASP A 15 8.05 -8.55 -16.44
N TYR A 16 9.14 -7.88 -16.05
CA TYR A 16 9.56 -7.74 -14.65
C TYR A 16 9.78 -6.28 -14.35
N ILE A 17 9.37 -5.85 -13.17
CA ILE A 17 9.51 -4.45 -12.73
C ILE A 17 10.47 -4.40 -11.55
N PHE A 18 11.32 -3.37 -11.53
CA PHE A 18 12.24 -3.18 -10.42
C PHE A 18 11.50 -2.57 -9.23
N ASP A 19 11.50 -3.31 -8.11
CA ASP A 19 10.89 -2.86 -6.86
C ASP A 19 11.95 -2.07 -6.07
N ARG A 20 11.71 -0.77 -5.89
CA ARG A 20 12.66 0.13 -5.23
C ARG A 20 12.78 -0.09 -3.72
N VAL A 21 11.80 -0.77 -3.11
CA VAL A 21 11.82 -1.08 -1.69
C VAL A 21 12.50 -2.43 -1.45
N ARG A 22 12.09 -3.47 -2.18
CA ARG A 22 12.72 -4.80 -2.10
C ARG A 22 14.06 -4.86 -2.84
N LYS A 23 14.35 -3.87 -3.70
CA LYS A 23 15.61 -3.72 -4.45
C LYS A 23 15.91 -4.92 -5.33
N LYS A 24 14.89 -5.39 -6.05
CA LYS A 24 15.02 -6.50 -7.00
C LYS A 24 13.92 -6.41 -8.05
N PHE A 25 14.14 -7.10 -9.17
CA PHE A 25 13.11 -7.25 -10.18
C PHE A 25 12.11 -8.30 -9.73
N VAL A 26 10.83 -8.01 -9.90
CA VAL A 26 9.74 -8.92 -9.56
C VAL A 26 8.82 -9.05 -10.77
N PHE A 27 8.12 -10.18 -10.88
CA PHE A 27 7.18 -10.41 -11.97
C PHE A 27 6.10 -9.33 -11.97
N LEU A 28 5.87 -8.75 -13.15
CA LEU A 28 4.89 -7.67 -13.31
C LEU A 28 3.51 -8.25 -13.58
N SER A 29 2.79 -8.57 -12.50
CA SER A 29 1.39 -8.98 -12.57
C SER A 29 0.50 -7.73 -12.54
N PRO A 30 -0.80 -7.85 -12.88
CA PRO A 30 -1.72 -6.72 -12.74
C PRO A 30 -1.75 -6.13 -11.33
N GLU A 31 -1.70 -6.97 -10.30
CA GLU A 31 -1.68 -6.52 -8.92
C GLU A 31 -0.35 -5.85 -8.56
N GLU A 32 0.77 -6.41 -9.04
CA GLU A 32 2.09 -5.81 -8.81
C GLU A 32 2.19 -4.43 -9.45
N TRP A 33 1.54 -4.23 -10.60
CA TRP A 33 1.51 -2.92 -11.24
C TRP A 33 0.85 -1.87 -10.34
N VAL A 34 -0.28 -2.21 -9.73
CA VAL A 34 -0.96 -1.32 -8.80
C VAL A 34 -0.07 -1.03 -7.58
N ARG A 35 0.57 -2.06 -7.05
CA ARG A 35 1.46 -1.90 -5.89
C ARG A 35 2.63 -0.98 -6.21
N GLN A 36 3.28 -1.14 -7.36
CA GLN A 36 4.41 -0.31 -7.73
C GLN A 36 4.00 1.15 -7.94
N GLN A 37 2.86 1.38 -8.55
CA GLN A 37 2.34 2.73 -8.70
C GLN A 37 2.08 3.38 -7.35
N PHE A 38 1.54 2.61 -6.41
CA PHE A 38 1.24 3.14 -5.08
C PHE A 38 2.51 3.40 -4.27
N LEU A 39 3.51 2.54 -4.39
CA LEU A 39 4.83 2.80 -3.76
C LEU A 39 5.43 4.10 -4.28
N HIS A 40 5.37 4.31 -5.60
CA HIS A 40 5.86 5.55 -6.20
C HIS A 40 5.11 6.76 -5.63
N TYR A 41 3.79 6.66 -5.51
CA TYR A 41 2.95 7.72 -4.96
C TYR A 41 3.35 8.03 -3.50
N LEU A 42 3.50 7.01 -2.68
CA LEU A 42 3.87 7.21 -1.27
C LEU A 42 5.24 7.90 -1.13
N ILE A 43 6.21 7.47 -1.93
CA ILE A 43 7.59 7.96 -1.79
C ILE A 43 7.76 9.32 -2.46
N GLU A 44 7.32 9.45 -3.71
CA GLU A 44 7.61 10.65 -4.51
C GLU A 44 6.60 11.77 -4.32
N VAL A 45 5.34 11.45 -4.03
CA VAL A 45 4.28 12.46 -3.88
C VAL A 45 4.02 12.78 -2.42
N LYS A 46 3.91 11.75 -1.58
CA LYS A 46 3.60 11.93 -0.17
C LYS A 46 4.85 12.00 0.72
N HIS A 47 6.03 11.76 0.15
CA HIS A 47 7.33 11.88 0.82
C HIS A 47 7.51 10.94 2.02
N PHE A 48 6.92 9.77 1.95
CA PHE A 48 7.14 8.76 2.97
C PHE A 48 8.56 8.20 2.80
N PRO A 49 9.34 8.06 3.88
CA PRO A 49 10.69 7.49 3.78
C PRO A 49 10.62 6.03 3.35
N SER A 50 11.34 5.69 2.29
CA SER A 50 11.34 4.30 1.77
C SER A 50 11.86 3.30 2.81
N ALA A 51 12.75 3.73 3.71
CA ALA A 51 13.28 2.87 4.75
C ALA A 51 12.22 2.40 5.76
N LEU A 52 11.08 3.11 5.83
CA LEU A 52 9.99 2.77 6.75
C LEU A 52 8.87 1.99 6.06
N ILE A 53 9.06 1.59 4.82
CA ILE A 53 8.07 0.86 4.02
C ILE A 53 8.53 -0.58 3.84
N SER A 54 7.62 -1.52 4.08
CA SER A 54 7.83 -2.94 3.78
C SER A 54 6.80 -3.41 2.77
N VAL A 55 7.21 -4.33 1.90
CA VAL A 55 6.34 -4.90 0.86
C VAL A 55 6.14 -6.39 1.14
N GLU A 56 4.92 -6.86 0.96
CA GLU A 56 4.54 -8.25 1.23
C GLU A 56 4.89 -8.69 2.65
N LYS A 57 4.57 -7.83 3.61
CA LYS A 57 4.91 -8.07 5.02
C LYS A 57 3.83 -8.88 5.72
N GLN A 58 4.26 -9.93 6.44
CA GLN A 58 3.36 -10.72 7.27
C GLN A 58 3.21 -10.07 8.65
N LEU A 59 1.97 -9.94 9.09
CA LEU A 59 1.64 -9.44 10.42
C LEU A 59 0.71 -10.42 11.12
N LYS A 60 0.82 -10.47 12.44
CA LYS A 60 -0.08 -11.31 13.25
C LYS A 60 -1.36 -10.56 13.60
N LEU A 61 -2.50 -11.25 13.39
CA LEU A 61 -3.81 -10.81 13.84
C LEU A 61 -4.31 -11.82 14.86
N GLY A 62 -4.03 -11.61 16.16
CA GLY A 62 -4.29 -12.62 17.15
C GLY A 62 -3.46 -13.87 16.86
N GLN A 63 -4.12 -15.00 16.61
CA GLN A 63 -3.42 -16.25 16.26
C GLN A 63 -3.27 -16.44 14.76
N LYS A 64 -3.83 -15.55 13.93
CA LYS A 64 -3.72 -15.64 12.49
C LYS A 64 -2.55 -14.81 11.98
N VAL A 65 -2.00 -15.23 10.85
CA VAL A 65 -0.96 -14.48 10.14
C VAL A 65 -1.55 -14.03 8.82
N ARG A 66 -1.36 -12.75 8.48
CA ARG A 66 -1.84 -12.21 7.23
C ARG A 66 -0.73 -11.42 6.55
N ARG A 67 -0.64 -11.54 5.22
CA ARG A 67 0.31 -10.79 4.43
C ARG A 67 -0.34 -9.54 3.88
N TYR A 68 0.36 -8.42 3.99
CA TYR A 68 -0.10 -7.13 3.47
C TYR A 68 0.78 -6.69 2.32
N ASP A 69 0.17 -6.04 1.33
CA ASP A 69 0.89 -5.54 0.16
C ASP A 69 1.95 -4.53 0.53
N ILE A 70 1.58 -3.55 1.35
CA ILE A 70 2.48 -2.49 1.80
C ILE A 70 2.17 -2.20 3.26
N VAL A 71 3.22 -2.08 4.07
CA VAL A 71 3.12 -1.66 5.47
C VAL A 71 4.07 -0.49 5.67
N VAL A 72 3.55 0.61 6.22
CA VAL A 72 4.38 1.75 6.60
C VAL A 72 4.49 1.76 8.12
N TYR A 73 5.73 1.83 8.61
CA TYR A 73 6.03 1.80 10.03
C TYR A 73 6.25 3.21 10.57
N LYS A 74 5.83 3.43 11.80
CA LYS A 74 6.12 4.64 12.55
C LYS A 74 6.44 4.22 13.98
N GLN A 75 7.59 4.67 14.50
CA GLN A 75 8.06 4.29 15.83
C GLN A 75 8.06 2.76 16.04
N ASP A 76 8.58 2.06 15.03
CA ASP A 76 8.72 0.61 15.01
C ASP A 76 7.42 -0.18 15.06
N MET A 77 6.29 0.49 14.85
CA MET A 77 4.97 -0.16 14.81
C MET A 77 4.32 0.05 13.45
N PRO A 78 3.56 -0.94 12.96
CA PRO A 78 2.75 -0.71 11.76
C PRO A 78 1.80 0.45 12.00
N TRP A 79 1.85 1.42 11.09
CA TRP A 79 1.05 2.63 11.20
C TRP A 79 0.00 2.74 10.10
N LEU A 80 0.36 2.36 8.88
CA LEU A 80 -0.52 2.40 7.72
C LEU A 80 -0.37 1.10 6.95
N LEU A 81 -1.49 0.49 6.60
CA LEU A 81 -1.54 -0.73 5.79
C LEU A 81 -2.17 -0.42 4.44
N VAL A 82 -1.67 -1.06 3.39
CA VAL A 82 -2.25 -0.93 2.05
C VAL A 82 -2.61 -2.30 1.52
N GLU A 83 -3.82 -2.44 1.00
CA GLU A 83 -4.24 -3.56 0.18
C GLU A 83 -4.42 -3.09 -1.25
N CYS A 84 -3.73 -3.74 -2.17
CA CYS A 84 -3.81 -3.43 -3.60
C CYS A 84 -4.68 -4.45 -4.30
N LYS A 85 -5.55 -3.97 -5.17
CA LYS A 85 -6.43 -4.80 -6.00
C LYS A 85 -6.15 -4.50 -7.46
N GLN A 86 -6.50 -5.43 -8.35
CA GLN A 86 -6.34 -5.23 -9.78
C GLN A 86 -7.21 -4.06 -10.26
N GLU A 87 -6.79 -3.43 -11.36
CA GLU A 87 -7.48 -2.27 -11.90
C GLU A 87 -8.94 -2.54 -12.26
N GLN A 88 -9.27 -3.77 -12.65
CA GLN A 88 -10.63 -4.15 -13.02
C GLN A 88 -11.52 -4.45 -11.82
N GLU A 89 -10.96 -4.60 -10.63
CA GLU A 89 -11.75 -4.94 -9.46
C GLU A 89 -12.54 -3.74 -8.98
N VAL A 90 -13.84 -3.92 -8.78
CA VAL A 90 -14.72 -2.87 -8.30
C VAL A 90 -14.63 -2.80 -6.77
N LEU A 91 -14.32 -1.61 -6.25
CA LEU A 91 -14.25 -1.39 -4.81
C LEU A 91 -15.58 -0.82 -4.32
N SER A 92 -16.59 -1.70 -4.26
CA SER A 92 -17.92 -1.32 -3.76
C SER A 92 -17.87 -1.05 -2.25
N PRO A 93 -18.88 -0.35 -1.69
CA PRO A 93 -18.97 -0.18 -0.24
C PRO A 93 -18.95 -1.51 0.52
N ALA A 94 -19.58 -2.56 -0.03
CA ALA A 94 -19.59 -3.88 0.59
C ALA A 94 -18.17 -4.48 0.64
N VAL A 95 -17.40 -4.35 -0.45
CA VAL A 95 -16.03 -4.85 -0.50
C VAL A 95 -15.16 -4.10 0.51
N LEU A 96 -15.26 -2.78 0.58
CA LEU A 96 -14.50 -1.97 1.52
C LEU A 96 -14.83 -2.37 2.96
N GLN A 97 -16.11 -2.56 3.27
CA GLN A 97 -16.54 -2.96 4.60
C GLN A 97 -16.01 -4.35 4.97
N GLN A 98 -15.98 -5.26 4.02
CA GLN A 98 -15.46 -6.61 4.24
C GLN A 98 -13.98 -6.58 4.57
N ILE A 99 -13.20 -5.80 3.82
CA ILE A 99 -11.75 -5.67 4.06
C ILE A 99 -11.50 -5.02 5.42
N LEU A 100 -12.29 -4.00 5.77
CA LEU A 100 -12.19 -3.36 7.07
C LEU A 100 -12.45 -4.35 8.19
N SER A 101 -13.46 -5.21 8.03
CA SER A 101 -13.80 -6.22 9.04
C SER A 101 -12.68 -7.24 9.26
N TYR A 102 -12.01 -7.67 8.20
CA TYR A 102 -10.88 -8.58 8.31
C TYR A 102 -9.76 -8.01 9.18
N ASN A 103 -9.60 -6.70 9.19
CA ASN A 103 -8.48 -6.03 9.80
C ASN A 103 -8.83 -5.38 11.14
N SER A 104 -10.01 -5.68 11.68
CA SER A 104 -10.50 -5.05 12.91
C SER A 104 -9.62 -5.34 14.14
N LEU A 105 -8.86 -6.44 14.12
CA LEU A 105 -7.98 -6.80 15.23
C LEU A 105 -6.61 -6.12 15.15
N LEU A 106 -6.28 -5.49 14.03
CA LEU A 106 -5.01 -4.80 13.88
C LEU A 106 -5.10 -3.38 14.44
N ARG A 107 -4.09 -3.01 15.21
CA ARG A 107 -4.01 -1.66 15.79
C ARG A 107 -3.11 -0.82 14.91
N VAL A 108 -3.69 -0.29 13.82
CA VAL A 108 -3.02 0.63 12.93
C VAL A 108 -3.82 1.91 12.85
N ALA A 109 -3.17 3.00 12.45
CA ALA A 109 -3.87 4.29 12.34
C ALA A 109 -4.69 4.38 11.06
N TYR A 110 -4.21 3.78 9.97
CA TYR A 110 -4.84 3.91 8.66
C TYR A 110 -4.84 2.59 7.90
N LEU A 111 -5.94 2.33 7.18
CA LEU A 111 -6.05 1.23 6.24
C LEU A 111 -6.38 1.82 4.87
N VAL A 112 -5.54 1.54 3.88
CA VAL A 112 -5.72 2.02 2.51
C VAL A 112 -6.06 0.86 1.61
N ILE A 113 -7.04 1.06 0.74
CA ILE A 113 -7.43 0.10 -0.29
C ILE A 113 -7.41 0.84 -1.62
N THR A 114 -6.70 0.31 -2.60
CA THR A 114 -6.58 0.93 -3.91
C THR A 114 -6.56 -0.11 -5.02
N ASN A 115 -7.13 0.25 -6.17
CA ASN A 115 -7.05 -0.54 -7.40
C ASN A 115 -6.29 0.21 -8.50
N GLY A 116 -5.64 1.32 -8.14
CA GLY A 116 -4.93 2.16 -9.11
C GLY A 116 -5.77 3.30 -9.67
N HIS A 117 -7.09 3.18 -9.65
CA HIS A 117 -8.04 4.22 -10.09
C HIS A 117 -8.70 4.91 -8.92
N GLU A 118 -8.99 4.13 -7.88
CA GLU A 118 -9.64 4.62 -6.67
C GLU A 118 -8.70 4.43 -5.49
N LEU A 119 -8.80 5.33 -4.55
CA LEU A 119 -8.07 5.25 -3.29
C LEU A 119 -9.05 5.50 -2.15
N HIS A 120 -9.11 4.57 -1.22
CA HIS A 120 -9.95 4.66 -0.04
C HIS A 120 -9.07 4.50 1.19
N CYS A 121 -9.05 5.51 2.05
CA CYS A 121 -8.26 5.53 3.27
C CYS A 121 -9.16 5.60 4.48
N TYR A 122 -9.11 4.59 5.33
CA TYR A 122 -9.89 4.56 6.56
C TYR A 122 -9.02 5.02 7.72
N SER A 123 -9.47 6.05 8.42
CA SER A 123 -8.84 6.51 9.67
C SER A 123 -9.51 5.79 10.82
N VAL A 124 -8.72 5.02 11.58
CA VAL A 124 -9.25 4.29 12.74
C VAL A 124 -9.68 5.27 13.83
N GLN A 125 -8.90 6.31 14.05
CA GLN A 125 -9.21 7.31 15.07
C GLN A 125 -10.53 8.04 14.78
N GLU A 126 -10.74 8.43 13.53
CA GLU A 126 -11.94 9.17 13.13
C GLU A 126 -13.10 8.25 12.78
N ALA A 127 -12.83 6.96 12.60
CA ALA A 127 -13.81 5.96 12.15
C ALA A 127 -14.50 6.41 10.85
N ALA A 128 -13.69 6.89 9.89
CA ALA A 128 -14.21 7.48 8.67
C ALA A 128 -13.30 7.22 7.48
N TRP A 129 -13.91 7.10 6.30
CA TRP A 129 -13.22 6.94 5.02
C TRP A 129 -12.95 8.31 4.39
N SER A 130 -11.83 8.41 3.69
CA SER A 130 -11.50 9.55 2.85
C SER A 130 -10.85 9.07 1.56
N GLY A 131 -10.64 9.97 0.61
CA GLY A 131 -9.95 9.67 -0.64
C GLY A 131 -8.48 10.06 -0.65
N THR A 132 -7.91 10.38 0.51
CA THR A 132 -6.54 10.87 0.61
C THR A 132 -5.77 10.14 1.70
N VAL A 133 -4.47 9.97 1.45
CA VAL A 133 -3.52 9.46 2.44
C VAL A 133 -2.93 10.67 3.17
N PRO A 134 -2.76 10.62 4.51
CA PRO A 134 -2.14 11.74 5.23
C PRO A 134 -0.72 11.99 4.73
N ALA A 135 -0.29 13.25 4.73
CA ALA A 135 1.08 13.60 4.39
C ALA A 135 2.02 13.15 5.50
N TRP A 136 3.24 12.75 5.13
CA TRP A 136 4.21 12.29 6.11
C TRP A 136 4.58 13.36 7.12
N ASP A 137 4.71 14.61 6.67
CA ASP A 137 5.09 15.72 7.54
C ASP A 137 4.05 15.97 8.63
N GLU A 138 2.76 15.79 8.32
CA GLU A 138 1.69 15.94 9.30
C GLU A 138 1.80 14.87 10.38
N VAL A 139 2.22 13.64 9.99
CA VAL A 139 2.38 12.52 10.92
C VAL A 139 3.56 12.77 11.84
N SER A 140 4.70 13.21 11.30
CA SER A 140 5.90 13.43 12.09
C SER A 140 5.74 14.55 13.10
N SER A 141 4.90 15.55 12.81
CA SER A 141 4.66 16.67 13.72
C SER A 141 3.80 16.32 14.92
N GLN A 142 3.18 15.15 14.92
CA GLN A 142 2.30 14.69 15.99
C GLN A 142 3.01 13.84 17.05
N ASP A 143 4.29 13.68 16.93
CA ASP A 143 5.08 12.86 17.88
C ASP A 143 5.41 13.57 19.18
#